data_93f3d8e6701cb8be51f126a460ab5245
#
_entry.id   93f3d8e6701cb8be51f126a460ab5245
#
_cell.length_a   1.000
_cell.length_b   1.000
_cell.length_c   1.000
_cell.angle_alpha   90.00
_cell.angle_beta   90.00
_cell.angle_gamma   90.00
#
_symmetry.space_group_name_H-M   'P 1'
#
loop_
_entity.id
_entity.type
_entity.pdbx_description
1 polymer ?
#
loop_
_entity_poly.entity_id
_entity_poly.type
_entity_poly.pdbx_seq_one_letter_code
_entity_poly.pdbx_strand_id
1 'polypeptide(L)'
;MRIVTWKARRQTTDIATLYARAGGMGLRVEEDCLPRGMNGYYCDALGLIVLHDKLNARQRLCTLQHELIHARYRDLGCGSRYDAKCERRARRETALSLISPMAYGAAEEMWDGDAWHMAGELGVTTQVLEDYRLILAERVSII
;
A
#
# COMPACT_ATOMS: atom_id res chain seq x y z
N MET A 1 -12.51 31.70 1.12
CA MET A 1 -11.58 30.79 1.77
C MET A 1 -11.83 29.34 1.44
N ARG A 2 -10.85 28.68 0.94
CA ARG A 2 -11.02 27.32 0.40
C ARG A 2 -10.23 26.29 1.10
N ILE A 3 -10.47 26.08 2.32
CA ILE A 3 -9.70 25.17 3.14
C ILE A 3 -9.93 23.72 2.81
N VAL A 4 -11.07 23.44 2.23
CA VAL A 4 -11.56 22.08 2.09
C VAL A 4 -10.91 21.28 0.99
N THR A 5 -10.39 21.95 -0.01
CA THR A 5 -9.89 21.29 -1.20
C THR A 5 -8.74 20.35 -0.96
N TRP A 6 -7.93 20.60 0.06
CA TRP A 6 -6.83 19.74 0.42
C TRP A 6 -7.33 18.34 0.82
N LYS A 7 -8.32 18.29 1.68
CA LYS A 7 -8.86 17.01 2.13
C LYS A 7 -9.45 16.18 1.01
N ALA A 8 -10.14 16.85 0.10
CA ALA A 8 -10.75 16.15 -1.03
C ALA A 8 -9.74 15.54 -1.98
N ARG A 9 -8.54 16.12 -2.06
CA ARG A 9 -7.49 15.65 -2.96
C ARG A 9 -6.58 14.62 -2.34
N ARG A 10 -6.70 14.40 -1.05
CA ARG A 10 -5.79 13.55 -0.32
C ARG A 10 -5.88 12.10 -0.72
N GLN A 11 -7.07 11.63 -0.98
CA GLN A 11 -7.28 10.22 -1.21
C GLN A 11 -7.71 9.94 -2.62
N THR A 12 -6.75 9.50 -3.42
CA THR A 12 -7.01 9.13 -4.81
C THR A 12 -7.36 7.66 -4.95
N THR A 13 -6.98 6.84 -3.97
CA THR A 13 -7.22 5.41 -3.98
C THR A 13 -7.86 4.99 -2.67
N ASP A 14 -9.03 4.40 -2.74
CA ASP A 14 -9.72 3.87 -1.58
C ASP A 14 -9.87 2.35 -1.69
N ILE A 15 -10.34 1.73 -0.61
CA ILE A 15 -10.45 0.28 -0.55
C ILE A 15 -11.44 -0.27 -1.58
N ALA A 16 -12.53 0.45 -1.83
CA ALA A 16 -13.53 0.03 -2.82
C ALA A 16 -12.93 -0.04 -4.22
N THR A 17 -12.10 0.95 -4.57
CA THR A 17 -11.40 0.96 -5.85
C THR A 17 -10.48 -0.25 -5.99
N LEU A 18 -9.80 -0.64 -4.91
CA LEU A 18 -8.90 -1.80 -4.94
C LEU A 18 -9.67 -3.11 -5.09
N TYR A 19 -10.80 -3.26 -4.42
CA TYR A 19 -11.64 -4.44 -4.60
C TYR A 19 -12.17 -4.53 -6.03
N ALA A 20 -12.59 -3.41 -6.60
CA ALA A 20 -13.05 -3.37 -7.99
C ALA A 20 -11.92 -3.75 -8.95
N ARG A 21 -10.70 -3.29 -8.68
CA ARG A 21 -9.54 -3.63 -9.49
C ARG A 21 -9.25 -5.14 -9.43
N ALA A 22 -9.32 -5.72 -8.24
CA ALA A 22 -9.14 -7.16 -8.07
C ALA A 22 -10.17 -7.93 -8.90
N GLY A 23 -11.43 -7.53 -8.84
CA GLY A 23 -12.50 -8.15 -9.63
C GLY A 23 -12.23 -8.04 -11.12
N GLY A 24 -11.75 -6.88 -11.59
CA GLY A 24 -11.38 -6.68 -12.99
C GLY A 24 -10.21 -7.54 -13.45
N MET A 25 -9.37 -7.98 -12.52
CA MET A 25 -8.26 -8.90 -12.81
C MET A 25 -8.66 -10.37 -12.68
N GLY A 26 -9.92 -10.64 -12.35
CA GLY A 26 -10.40 -12.01 -12.16
C GLY A 26 -9.96 -12.64 -10.84
N LEU A 27 -9.60 -11.81 -9.87
CA LEU A 27 -9.11 -12.29 -8.57
C LEU A 27 -10.23 -12.34 -7.54
N ARG A 28 -10.17 -13.34 -6.67
CA ARG A 28 -10.97 -13.37 -5.45
C ARG A 28 -10.16 -12.78 -4.32
N VAL A 29 -10.83 -12.07 -3.42
CA VAL A 29 -10.19 -11.54 -2.22
C VAL A 29 -10.96 -12.12 -1.03
N GLU A 30 -10.25 -12.84 -0.18
CA GLU A 30 -10.83 -13.51 0.98
C GLU A 30 -10.08 -13.07 2.24
N GLU A 31 -10.68 -13.32 3.39
CA GLU A 31 -10.07 -13.04 4.68
C GLU A 31 -9.90 -14.32 5.45
N ASP A 32 -8.81 -14.43 6.20
CA ASP A 32 -8.54 -15.60 7.02
C ASP A 32 -7.61 -15.21 8.16
N CYS A 33 -7.53 -16.09 9.15
CA CYS A 33 -6.57 -15.94 10.22
C CYS A 33 -5.21 -16.40 9.69
N LEU A 34 -4.27 -15.49 9.58
CA LEU A 34 -2.95 -15.78 9.05
C LEU A 34 -1.90 -15.87 10.15
N PRO A 35 -0.77 -16.54 9.90
CA PRO A 35 0.31 -16.60 10.88
C PRO A 35 0.81 -15.23 11.30
N ARG A 36 1.36 -15.15 12.50
CA ARG A 36 1.89 -13.88 13.03
C ARG A 36 2.90 -13.29 12.04
N GLY A 37 2.75 -12.00 11.80
CA GLY A 37 3.63 -11.27 10.89
C GLY A 37 3.22 -11.31 9.43
N MET A 38 2.20 -12.08 9.09
CA MET A 38 1.69 -12.15 7.72
C MET A 38 0.36 -11.39 7.64
N ASN A 39 0.34 -10.30 6.89
CA ASN A 39 -0.88 -9.51 6.71
C ASN A 39 -1.71 -9.98 5.52
N GLY A 40 -1.10 -10.61 4.54
CA GLY A 40 -1.80 -11.13 3.38
C GLY A 40 -0.85 -11.85 2.45
N TYR A 41 -1.42 -12.48 1.44
CA TYR A 41 -0.63 -13.10 0.37
C TYR A 41 -1.46 -13.20 -0.91
N TYR A 42 -0.77 -13.35 -2.03
CA TYR A 42 -1.36 -13.63 -3.33
C TYR A 42 -0.94 -15.02 -3.78
N CYS A 43 -1.91 -15.79 -4.27
CA CYS A 43 -1.64 -17.10 -4.85
C CYS A 43 -2.03 -17.09 -6.33
N ASP A 44 -1.02 -17.11 -7.21
CA ASP A 44 -1.24 -17.04 -8.66
C ASP A 44 -2.02 -18.26 -9.17
N ALA A 45 -1.71 -19.44 -8.64
CA ALA A 45 -2.36 -20.67 -9.08
C ALA A 45 -3.87 -20.67 -8.82
N LEU A 46 -4.32 -20.00 -7.77
CA LEU A 46 -5.72 -19.97 -7.39
C LEU A 46 -6.43 -18.67 -7.79
N GLY A 47 -5.70 -17.68 -8.31
CA GLY A 47 -6.28 -16.36 -8.58
C GLY A 47 -6.86 -15.74 -7.32
N LEU A 48 -6.12 -15.79 -6.22
CA LEU A 48 -6.64 -15.50 -4.89
C LEU A 48 -5.70 -14.58 -4.13
N ILE A 49 -6.28 -13.56 -3.51
CA ILE A 49 -5.62 -12.75 -2.49
C ILE A 49 -6.29 -13.07 -1.16
N VAL A 50 -5.50 -13.34 -0.13
CA VAL A 50 -6.00 -13.53 1.23
C VAL A 50 -5.46 -12.41 2.10
N LEU A 51 -6.34 -11.76 2.86
CA LEU A 51 -5.98 -10.73 3.82
C LEU A 51 -6.22 -11.25 5.23
N HIS A 52 -5.37 -10.84 6.16
CA HIS A 52 -5.58 -11.19 7.57
C HIS A 52 -6.90 -10.56 8.03
N ASP A 53 -7.69 -11.33 8.78
CA ASP A 53 -9.02 -10.91 9.21
C ASP A 53 -9.03 -9.82 10.30
N LYS A 54 -7.87 -9.54 10.90
CA LYS A 54 -7.75 -8.56 11.99
C LYS A 54 -7.08 -7.25 11.59
N LEU A 55 -6.96 -6.99 10.30
CA LEU A 55 -6.35 -5.74 9.83
C LEU A 55 -7.27 -4.55 10.09
N ASN A 56 -6.69 -3.42 10.51
CA ASN A 56 -7.44 -2.17 10.54
C ASN A 56 -7.55 -1.61 9.10
N ALA A 57 -8.29 -0.51 8.96
CA ALA A 57 -8.58 0.03 7.62
C ALA A 57 -7.33 0.39 6.84
N ARG A 58 -6.34 1.02 7.47
CA ARG A 58 -5.11 1.40 6.79
C ARG A 58 -4.26 0.20 6.41
N GLN A 59 -4.16 -0.77 7.31
CA GLN A 59 -3.45 -2.01 7.01
C GLN A 59 -4.09 -2.76 5.87
N ARG A 60 -5.42 -2.82 5.85
CA ARG A 60 -6.16 -3.49 4.78
C ARG A 60 -5.91 -2.83 3.43
N LEU A 61 -5.98 -1.50 3.38
CA LEU A 61 -5.72 -0.75 2.15
C LEU A 61 -4.31 -1.03 1.62
N CYS A 62 -3.32 -0.90 2.49
CA CYS A 62 -1.92 -1.07 2.09
C CYS A 62 -1.61 -2.51 1.70
N THR A 63 -2.14 -3.48 2.45
CA THR A 63 -1.91 -4.89 2.16
C THR A 63 -2.58 -5.30 0.86
N LEU A 64 -3.82 -4.88 0.64
CA LEU A 64 -4.51 -5.23 -0.60
C LEU A 64 -3.78 -4.65 -1.81
N GLN A 65 -3.35 -3.40 -1.75
CA GLN A 65 -2.59 -2.80 -2.84
C GLN A 65 -1.28 -3.56 -3.08
N HIS A 66 -0.59 -3.93 -2.02
CA HIS A 66 0.66 -4.68 -2.11
C HIS A 66 0.44 -6.02 -2.83
N GLU A 67 -0.60 -6.75 -2.45
CA GLU A 67 -0.88 -8.04 -3.07
C GLU A 67 -1.40 -7.90 -4.49
N LEU A 68 -2.12 -6.82 -4.80
CA LEU A 68 -2.52 -6.54 -6.19
C LEU A 68 -1.33 -6.30 -7.10
N ILE A 69 -0.26 -5.72 -6.57
CA ILE A 69 0.96 -5.53 -7.34
C ILE A 69 1.64 -6.87 -7.61
N HIS A 70 1.71 -7.75 -6.59
CA HIS A 70 2.21 -9.10 -6.83
C HIS A 70 1.38 -9.82 -7.90
N ALA A 71 0.06 -9.63 -7.87
CA ALA A 71 -0.82 -10.23 -8.87
C ALA A 71 -0.58 -9.67 -10.27
N ARG A 72 -0.33 -8.37 -10.38
CA ARG A 72 -0.03 -7.74 -11.67
C ARG A 72 1.18 -8.37 -12.33
N TYR A 73 2.21 -8.67 -11.55
CA TYR A 73 3.44 -9.28 -12.05
C TYR A 73 3.40 -10.80 -11.99
N ARG A 74 2.31 -11.37 -11.49
CA ARG A 74 2.13 -12.80 -11.31
C ARG A 74 3.27 -13.43 -10.51
N ASP A 75 3.67 -12.74 -9.47
CA ASP A 75 4.73 -13.21 -8.58
C ASP A 75 4.31 -14.49 -7.87
N LEU A 76 5.20 -15.48 -7.83
CA LEU A 76 4.91 -16.75 -7.19
C LEU A 76 5.10 -16.66 -5.70
N GLY A 77 4.17 -17.19 -4.94
CA GLY A 77 4.22 -17.14 -3.49
C GLY A 77 3.29 -18.15 -2.84
N CYS A 78 2.01 -18.12 -3.16
CA CYS A 78 0.98 -19.05 -2.69
C CYS A 78 1.16 -19.45 -1.21
N GLY A 79 1.28 -18.42 -0.34
CA GLY A 79 1.44 -18.65 1.10
C GLY A 79 2.89 -18.82 1.55
N SER A 80 3.84 -18.84 0.63
CA SER A 80 5.26 -18.79 0.96
C SER A 80 5.79 -17.38 0.68
N ARG A 81 7.07 -17.17 1.00
CA ARG A 81 7.67 -15.84 0.78
C ARG A 81 7.91 -15.59 -0.70
N TYR A 82 7.65 -14.35 -1.11
CA TYR A 82 8.12 -13.87 -2.41
C TYR A 82 9.64 -13.68 -2.34
N ASP A 83 10.32 -13.73 -3.49
CA ASP A 83 11.74 -13.42 -3.48
C ASP A 83 11.96 -11.93 -3.17
N ALA A 84 13.19 -11.58 -2.77
CA ALA A 84 13.50 -10.23 -2.31
C ALA A 84 13.28 -9.18 -3.39
N LYS A 85 13.50 -9.52 -4.66
CA LYS A 85 13.31 -8.59 -5.77
C LYS A 85 11.84 -8.26 -5.98
N CYS A 86 10.99 -9.28 -5.98
CA CYS A 86 9.54 -9.11 -6.11
C CYS A 86 9.00 -8.30 -4.95
N GLU A 87 9.47 -8.56 -3.75
CA GLU A 87 9.02 -7.87 -2.55
C GLU A 87 9.42 -6.40 -2.57
N ARG A 88 10.66 -6.09 -2.94
CA ARG A 88 11.10 -4.69 -3.07
C ARG A 88 10.28 -3.93 -4.10
N ARG A 89 10.01 -4.55 -5.23
CA ARG A 89 9.19 -3.95 -6.28
C ARG A 89 7.78 -3.66 -5.78
N ALA A 90 7.17 -4.63 -5.10
CA ALA A 90 5.81 -4.47 -4.58
C ALA A 90 5.75 -3.35 -3.53
N ARG A 91 6.71 -3.29 -2.64
CA ARG A 91 6.75 -2.23 -1.63
C ARG A 91 6.93 -0.86 -2.25
N ARG A 92 7.81 -0.76 -3.23
CA ARG A 92 8.06 0.49 -3.94
C ARG A 92 6.80 0.96 -4.68
N GLU A 93 6.19 0.09 -5.45
CA GLU A 93 5.00 0.47 -6.24
C GLU A 93 3.79 0.75 -5.35
N THR A 94 3.67 0.05 -4.24
CA THR A 94 2.60 0.34 -3.27
C THR A 94 2.74 1.77 -2.74
N ALA A 95 3.93 2.15 -2.30
CA ALA A 95 4.16 3.49 -1.78
C ALA A 95 3.88 4.56 -2.84
N LEU A 96 4.37 4.35 -4.06
CA LEU A 96 4.16 5.30 -5.15
C LEU A 96 2.69 5.45 -5.54
N SER A 97 1.92 4.37 -5.44
CA SER A 97 0.51 4.39 -5.84
C SER A 97 -0.39 5.00 -4.77
N LEU A 98 -0.01 4.89 -3.50
CA LEU A 98 -0.86 5.36 -2.39
C LEU A 98 -0.50 6.74 -1.88
N ILE A 99 0.70 7.25 -2.17
CA ILE A 99 1.14 8.55 -1.68
C ILE A 99 1.50 9.43 -2.88
N SER A 100 0.80 10.54 -3.03
CA SER A 100 1.17 11.53 -4.04
C SER A 100 2.22 12.49 -3.48
N PRO A 101 3.10 13.03 -4.32
CA PRO A 101 4.10 14.01 -3.85
C PRO A 101 3.48 15.23 -3.18
N MET A 102 2.37 15.72 -3.71
CA MET A 102 1.68 16.87 -3.14
C MET A 102 1.14 16.56 -1.74
N ALA A 103 0.50 15.40 -1.58
CA ALA A 103 -0.05 14.99 -0.29
C ALA A 103 1.07 14.76 0.72
N TYR A 104 2.17 14.15 0.30
CA TYR A 104 3.32 13.94 1.17
C TYR A 104 3.89 15.27 1.67
N GLY A 105 4.12 16.21 0.76
CA GLY A 105 4.66 17.52 1.15
C GLY A 105 3.77 18.27 2.14
N ALA A 106 2.46 18.22 1.91
CA ALA A 106 1.52 18.87 2.81
C ALA A 106 1.49 18.20 4.19
N ALA A 107 1.56 16.88 4.23
CA ALA A 107 1.59 16.15 5.51
C ALA A 107 2.90 16.43 6.27
N GLU A 108 4.02 16.48 5.56
CA GLU A 108 5.32 16.77 6.17
C GLU A 108 5.33 18.16 6.81
N GLU A 109 4.78 19.13 6.10
CA GLU A 109 4.69 20.49 6.63
C GLU A 109 3.74 20.56 7.84
N MET A 110 2.60 19.91 7.75
CA MET A 110 1.60 19.92 8.80
C MET A 110 2.09 19.27 10.09
N TRP A 111 2.83 18.20 9.99
CA TRP A 111 3.23 17.37 11.14
C TRP A 111 4.73 17.43 11.43
N ASP A 112 5.43 18.35 10.80
CA ASP A 112 6.87 18.59 11.02
C ASP A 112 7.68 17.30 10.90
N GLY A 113 7.34 16.47 9.94
CA GLY A 113 8.06 15.23 9.64
C GLY A 113 7.74 14.05 10.55
N ASP A 114 6.81 14.19 11.49
CA ASP A 114 6.46 13.09 12.40
C ASP A 114 5.78 11.95 11.66
N ALA A 115 6.44 10.79 11.60
CA ALA A 115 5.99 9.67 10.79
C ALA A 115 4.61 9.14 11.19
N TRP A 116 4.35 9.02 12.48
CA TRP A 116 3.09 8.47 12.95
C TRP A 116 1.90 9.34 12.53
N HIS A 117 2.02 10.64 12.75
CA HIS A 117 0.97 11.59 12.37
C HIS A 117 0.84 11.71 10.85
N MET A 118 1.96 11.71 10.13
CA MET A 118 1.92 11.78 8.68
C MET A 118 1.24 10.57 8.07
N ALA A 119 1.54 9.38 8.57
CA ALA A 119 0.89 8.16 8.08
C ALA A 119 -0.62 8.22 8.29
N GLY A 120 -1.06 8.70 9.45
CA GLY A 120 -2.48 8.91 9.72
C GLY A 120 -3.12 9.90 8.76
N GLU A 121 -2.44 11.00 8.48
CA GLU A 121 -2.93 12.03 7.56
C GLU A 121 -3.03 11.48 6.13
N LEU A 122 -2.05 10.70 5.71
CA LEU A 122 -2.01 10.12 4.39
C LEU A 122 -2.90 8.87 4.24
N GLY A 123 -3.40 8.33 5.32
CA GLY A 123 -4.25 7.14 5.31
C GLY A 123 -3.51 5.86 4.98
N VAL A 124 -2.22 5.80 5.29
CA VAL A 124 -1.37 4.64 5.04
C VAL A 124 -0.72 4.16 6.34
N THR A 125 -0.07 3.00 6.28
CA THR A 125 0.72 2.52 7.41
C THR A 125 2.04 3.25 7.48
N THR A 126 2.68 3.24 8.65
CA THR A 126 4.02 3.82 8.79
C THR A 126 5.03 3.11 7.90
N GLN A 127 4.86 1.82 7.65
CA GLN A 127 5.74 1.07 6.75
C GLN A 127 5.69 1.64 5.33
N VAL A 128 4.50 1.91 4.81
CA VAL A 128 4.35 2.47 3.47
C VAL A 128 4.96 3.87 3.41
N LEU A 129 4.78 4.67 4.46
CA LEU A 129 5.39 5.99 4.54
C LEU A 129 6.92 5.89 4.51
N GLU A 130 7.50 4.96 5.28
CA GLU A 130 8.94 4.77 5.30
C GLU A 130 9.46 4.29 3.94
N ASP A 131 8.73 3.42 3.27
CA ASP A 131 9.07 2.98 1.92
C ASP A 131 9.08 4.17 0.95
N TYR A 132 8.13 5.09 1.09
CA TYR A 132 8.08 6.29 0.27
C TYR A 132 9.30 7.20 0.55
N ARG A 133 9.67 7.33 1.81
CA ARG A 133 10.85 8.12 2.20
C ARG A 133 12.12 7.56 1.62
N LEU A 134 12.26 6.23 1.55
CA LEU A 134 13.41 5.61 0.90
C LEU A 134 13.48 5.97 -0.58
N ILE A 135 12.34 6.00 -1.26
CA ILE A 135 12.29 6.39 -2.66
C ILE A 135 12.76 7.85 -2.83
N LEU A 136 12.31 8.74 -1.96
CA LEU A 136 12.74 10.13 -2.01
C LEU A 136 14.24 10.27 -1.77
N ALA A 137 14.77 9.51 -0.82
CA ALA A 137 16.21 9.54 -0.51
C ALA A 137 17.04 9.07 -1.69
N GLU A 138 16.58 8.01 -2.39
CA GLU A 138 17.27 7.54 -3.59
C GLU A 138 17.31 8.61 -4.69
N ARG A 139 16.21 9.32 -4.89
CA ARG A 139 16.16 10.38 -5.90
C ARG A 139 17.09 11.53 -5.59
N VAL A 140 17.21 11.88 -4.32
CA VAL A 140 18.14 12.94 -3.89
C VAL A 140 19.59 12.52 -4.09
N SER A 141 19.93 11.28 -3.82
CA SER A 141 21.31 10.80 -3.92
C SER A 141 21.80 10.66 -5.37
N ILE A 142 20.91 10.67 -6.35
CA ILE A 142 21.28 10.63 -7.76
C ILE A 142 21.72 12.01 -8.27
N ILE A 143 21.25 13.06 -7.63
CA ILE A 143 21.61 14.42 -7.97
C ILE A 143 22.95 14.78 -7.39
#